data_788194b68863a6ac61e0abebc648162d
#
_entry.id   788194b68863a6ac61e0abebc648162d
#
_cell.length_a   1.000
_cell.length_b   1.000
_cell.length_c   1.000
_cell.angle_alpha   90.00
_cell.angle_beta   90.00
_cell.angle_gamma   90.00
#
_symmetry.space_group_name_H-M   'P 1'
#
loop_
_entity.id
_entity.type
_entity.pdbx_description
1 polymer ?
#
loop_
_entity_poly.entity_id
_entity_poly.type
_entity_poly.pdbx_seq_one_letter_code
_entity_poly.pdbx_strand_id
1 'polypeptide(L)'
;MQNPPDDNKDNEPEPIDDVHGPSQRDIDRSWDGYESEQGREGIYGGSIVWKTVIVMVSLVILGSMALGIIGPLLGGSQQERSLEPERVAANVLRVIDGRTIIIDDGQGEQTVRLIGIRALDFRDPFFDFSREVVQSWIEGKSVMLESDQLERDSQGRLLRYVFFENIMINAALMLNGLATIETELPNVRYDNYLKQMQLQARESEVGIWDPAYGGSDLNAPQAFHRDLSISLAKRFSI
;
A
#
# COMPACT_ATOMS: atom_id res chain seq x y z
N MET A 1 9.34 -49.29 56.57
CA MET A 1 9.19 -48.10 55.72
C MET A 1 9.19 -48.67 54.30
N GLN A 2 7.98 -48.81 53.74
CA GLN A 2 7.75 -49.34 52.39
C GLN A 2 7.73 -48.15 51.39
N ASN A 3 8.54 -48.26 50.34
CA ASN A 3 8.48 -47.34 49.21
C ASN A 3 7.18 -47.57 48.43
N PRO A 4 6.52 -46.46 47.94
CA PRO A 4 5.40 -46.61 47.04
C PRO A 4 5.84 -47.01 45.63
N PRO A 5 4.99 -47.70 44.87
CA PRO A 5 5.31 -48.16 43.52
C PRO A 5 5.38 -47.02 42.52
N ASP A 6 6.28 -47.20 41.57
CA ASP A 6 6.58 -46.33 40.45
C ASP A 6 5.57 -46.59 39.30
N ASP A 7 4.47 -45.81 39.25
CA ASP A 7 3.45 -45.85 38.19
C ASP A 7 3.76 -44.79 37.10
N ASN A 8 4.82 -45.03 36.37
CA ASN A 8 5.03 -44.24 35.15
C ASN A 8 5.68 -45.07 34.04
N LYS A 9 4.94 -46.07 33.57
CA LYS A 9 5.16 -46.72 32.28
C LYS A 9 3.79 -46.83 31.63
N ASP A 10 3.68 -46.30 30.46
CA ASP A 10 2.68 -46.45 29.39
C ASP A 10 2.07 -45.13 28.92
N ASN A 11 2.94 -44.32 28.33
CA ASN A 11 2.51 -43.29 27.35
C ASN A 11 3.57 -43.18 26.26
N GLU A 12 3.83 -44.28 25.55
CA GLU A 12 4.38 -44.18 24.22
C GLU A 12 3.24 -43.77 23.27
N PRO A 13 3.39 -42.72 22.48
CA PRO A 13 2.43 -42.41 21.44
C PRO A 13 2.50 -43.51 20.37
N GLU A 14 1.34 -44.09 20.04
CA GLU A 14 1.21 -45.00 18.92
C GLU A 14 1.73 -44.37 17.63
N PRO A 15 2.41 -45.15 16.77
CA PRO A 15 2.87 -44.66 15.49
C PRO A 15 1.65 -44.24 14.63
N ILE A 16 1.67 -43.02 14.14
CA ILE A 16 0.69 -42.51 13.19
C ILE A 16 0.83 -43.35 11.91
N ASP A 17 -0.17 -44.18 11.64
CA ASP A 17 -0.27 -44.96 10.42
C ASP A 17 -0.13 -44.00 9.22
N ASP A 18 0.77 -44.34 8.32
CA ASP A 18 1.00 -43.65 7.04
C ASP A 18 -0.33 -43.45 6.31
N VAL A 19 -0.80 -42.21 6.28
CA VAL A 19 -1.91 -41.79 5.42
C VAL A 19 -1.41 -41.90 3.99
N HIS A 20 -1.45 -43.09 3.42
CA HIS A 20 -1.27 -43.28 2.00
C HIS A 20 -2.44 -42.58 1.31
N GLY A 21 -2.18 -41.50 0.63
CA GLY A 21 -3.14 -40.91 -0.27
C GLY A 21 -3.64 -41.93 -1.31
N PRO A 22 -4.79 -41.69 -1.95
CA PRO A 22 -5.39 -42.66 -2.86
C PRO A 22 -4.35 -43.11 -3.92
N SER A 23 -4.29 -44.43 -4.13
CA SER A 23 -3.32 -45.01 -5.07
C SER A 23 -3.65 -44.56 -6.50
N GLN A 24 -2.63 -44.51 -7.37
CA GLN A 24 -2.83 -44.13 -8.78
C GLN A 24 -3.94 -44.95 -9.45
N ARG A 25 -4.12 -46.21 -9.02
CA ARG A 25 -5.20 -47.10 -9.51
C ARG A 25 -6.60 -46.68 -9.04
N ASP A 26 -6.72 -46.03 -7.89
CA ASP A 26 -7.99 -45.52 -7.39
C ASP A 26 -8.36 -44.23 -8.07
N ILE A 27 -7.35 -43.41 -8.44
CA ILE A 27 -7.50 -42.21 -9.27
C ILE A 27 -7.95 -42.61 -10.68
N ASP A 28 -7.26 -43.54 -11.33
CA ASP A 28 -7.60 -43.98 -12.69
C ASP A 28 -9.00 -44.59 -12.77
N ARG A 29 -9.42 -45.38 -11.74
CA ARG A 29 -10.78 -45.96 -11.68
C ARG A 29 -11.84 -44.87 -11.51
N SER A 30 -11.53 -43.74 -10.89
CA SER A 30 -12.47 -42.63 -10.74
C SER A 30 -12.69 -41.88 -12.05
N TRP A 31 -11.71 -41.90 -12.98
CA TRP A 31 -11.80 -41.26 -14.31
C TRP A 31 -12.54 -42.14 -15.31
N ASP A 32 -12.38 -43.48 -15.25
CA ASP A 32 -13.11 -44.43 -16.11
C ASP A 32 -14.63 -44.38 -15.93
N GLY A 33 -15.10 -43.96 -14.75
CA GLY A 33 -16.52 -43.76 -14.46
C GLY A 33 -17.11 -42.48 -15.09
N TYR A 34 -16.26 -41.50 -15.41
CA TYR A 34 -16.70 -40.22 -15.97
C TYR A 34 -16.87 -40.25 -17.48
N GLU A 35 -16.15 -41.13 -18.18
CA GLU A 35 -16.26 -41.27 -19.65
C GLU A 35 -17.44 -42.14 -20.10
N SER A 36 -18.03 -42.97 -19.23
CA SER A 36 -19.10 -43.89 -19.61
C SER A 36 -20.52 -43.26 -19.60
N GLU A 37 -20.70 -42.04 -19.06
CA GLU A 37 -22.01 -41.37 -19.08
C GLU A 37 -22.19 -40.35 -20.19
N GLN A 38 -21.15 -40.00 -20.96
CA GLN A 38 -21.26 -39.07 -22.11
C GLN A 38 -21.64 -39.73 -23.44
N GLY A 39 -22.00 -40.98 -23.44
CA GLY A 39 -22.35 -41.74 -24.61
C GLY A 39 -23.83 -42.06 -24.74
N ARG A 40 -24.77 -41.10 -24.59
CA ARG A 40 -26.14 -41.31 -25.06
C ARG A 40 -26.87 -40.03 -25.40
N GLU A 41 -27.23 -40.06 -26.68
CA GLU A 41 -28.29 -39.33 -27.36
C GLU A 41 -27.97 -37.90 -27.83
N GLY A 42 -27.58 -37.87 -29.08
CA GLY A 42 -27.65 -36.67 -29.94
C GLY A 42 -29.06 -36.13 -29.98
N ILE A 43 -29.31 -35.06 -29.26
CA ILE A 43 -30.47 -34.20 -29.43
C ILE A 43 -30.15 -33.20 -30.57
N TYR A 44 -29.91 -33.69 -31.76
CA TYR A 44 -29.94 -32.91 -33.01
C TYR A 44 -31.06 -33.45 -33.96
N GLY A 45 -32.23 -33.69 -33.36
CA GLY A 45 -33.48 -33.84 -34.11
C GLY A 45 -34.17 -32.49 -34.16
N GLY A 46 -33.94 -31.73 -35.24
CA GLY A 46 -34.38 -30.34 -35.32
C GLY A 46 -35.89 -30.18 -35.33
N SER A 47 -36.48 -29.89 -34.23
CA SER A 47 -37.78 -29.20 -34.21
C SER A 47 -37.57 -27.75 -34.63
N ILE A 48 -38.48 -27.19 -35.38
CA ILE A 48 -38.52 -25.76 -35.78
C ILE A 48 -38.30 -24.86 -34.57
N VAL A 49 -38.80 -25.27 -33.41
CA VAL A 49 -38.70 -24.58 -32.13
C VAL A 49 -37.23 -24.41 -31.70
N TRP A 50 -36.35 -25.42 -31.83
CA TRP A 50 -34.95 -25.34 -31.47
C TRP A 50 -34.16 -24.40 -32.38
N LYS A 51 -34.45 -24.42 -33.69
CA LYS A 51 -33.86 -23.50 -34.66
C LYS A 51 -34.27 -22.04 -34.36
N THR A 52 -35.51 -21.80 -33.99
CA THR A 52 -35.95 -20.45 -33.60
C THR A 52 -35.32 -19.97 -32.32
N VAL A 53 -35.11 -20.85 -31.33
CA VAL A 53 -34.40 -20.50 -30.09
C VAL A 53 -32.95 -20.11 -30.38
N ILE A 54 -32.23 -20.87 -31.21
CA ILE A 54 -30.86 -20.52 -31.61
C ILE A 54 -30.81 -19.18 -32.32
N VAL A 55 -31.73 -18.91 -33.26
CA VAL A 55 -31.76 -17.64 -33.97
C VAL A 55 -32.06 -16.47 -33.00
N MET A 56 -33.00 -16.66 -32.07
CA MET A 56 -33.33 -15.62 -31.07
C MET A 56 -32.18 -15.35 -30.13
N VAL A 57 -31.46 -16.37 -29.65
CA VAL A 57 -30.28 -16.21 -28.82
C VAL A 57 -29.16 -15.53 -29.60
N SER A 58 -28.95 -15.91 -30.87
CA SER A 58 -27.94 -15.27 -31.74
C SER A 58 -28.29 -13.79 -32.00
N LEU A 59 -29.56 -13.45 -32.19
CA LEU A 59 -29.99 -12.05 -32.34
C LEU A 59 -29.80 -11.24 -31.06
N VAL A 60 -30.07 -11.84 -29.89
CA VAL A 60 -29.80 -11.20 -28.59
C VAL A 60 -28.30 -10.95 -28.39
N ILE A 61 -27.45 -11.92 -28.74
CA ILE A 61 -25.99 -11.77 -28.64
C ILE A 61 -25.49 -10.71 -29.63
N LEU A 62 -25.94 -10.75 -30.89
CA LEU A 62 -25.60 -9.75 -31.91
C LEU A 62 -26.11 -8.35 -31.53
N GLY A 63 -27.32 -8.26 -31.01
CA GLY A 63 -27.88 -7.01 -30.49
C GLY A 63 -27.11 -6.47 -29.30
N SER A 64 -26.70 -7.33 -28.39
CA SER A 64 -25.85 -6.99 -27.25
C SER A 64 -24.46 -6.51 -27.68
N MET A 65 -23.85 -7.17 -28.68
CA MET A 65 -22.59 -6.71 -29.27
C MET A 65 -22.74 -5.38 -30.01
N ALA A 66 -23.82 -5.20 -30.77
CA ALA A 66 -24.09 -3.93 -31.46
C ALA A 66 -24.30 -2.78 -30.47
N LEU A 67 -25.06 -3.00 -29.36
CA LEU A 67 -25.21 -2.04 -28.29
C LEU A 67 -23.89 -1.75 -27.56
N GLY A 68 -23.02 -2.75 -27.43
CA GLY A 68 -21.66 -2.59 -26.88
C GLY A 68 -20.72 -1.76 -27.77
N ILE A 69 -20.95 -1.78 -29.10
CA ILE A 69 -20.16 -1.00 -30.06
C ILE A 69 -20.76 0.41 -30.27
N ILE A 70 -22.08 0.53 -30.23
CA ILE A 70 -22.78 1.79 -30.50
C ILE A 70 -22.98 2.60 -29.20
N GLY A 71 -23.01 1.95 -28.03
CA GLY A 71 -23.13 2.60 -26.73
C GLY A 71 -22.04 3.68 -26.49
N PRO A 72 -20.77 3.41 -26.75
CA PRO A 72 -19.71 4.44 -26.65
C PRO A 72 -19.82 5.58 -27.68
N LEU A 73 -20.50 5.35 -28.80
CA LEU A 73 -20.66 6.37 -29.86
C LEU A 73 -21.85 7.30 -29.62
N LEU A 74 -22.86 6.86 -28.85
CA LEU A 74 -24.07 7.62 -28.53
C LEU A 74 -24.11 8.11 -27.07
N GLY A 75 -23.39 7.46 -26.19
CA GLY A 75 -23.10 7.94 -24.86
C GLY A 75 -21.90 8.87 -24.97
N GLY A 76 -22.14 10.17 -24.83
CA GLY A 76 -21.05 11.11 -24.60
C GLY A 76 -20.14 10.48 -23.54
N SER A 77 -18.84 10.44 -23.78
CA SER A 77 -17.83 9.93 -22.86
C SER A 77 -18.09 10.58 -21.49
N GLN A 78 -18.85 9.88 -20.65
CA GLN A 78 -18.66 9.97 -19.23
C GLN A 78 -17.25 9.38 -19.07
N GLN A 79 -16.28 10.25 -19.28
CA GLN A 79 -14.96 10.04 -18.78
C GLN A 79 -15.20 9.77 -17.31
N GLU A 80 -15.14 8.50 -16.90
CA GLU A 80 -14.98 8.15 -15.50
C GLU A 80 -13.77 8.99 -15.08
N ARG A 81 -14.07 10.13 -14.48
CA ARG A 81 -13.09 10.94 -13.81
C ARG A 81 -12.55 9.97 -12.77
N SER A 82 -11.44 9.35 -13.08
CA SER A 82 -10.71 8.58 -12.10
C SER A 82 -10.66 9.48 -10.88
N LEU A 83 -11.18 9.00 -9.76
CA LEU A 83 -11.17 9.71 -8.47
C LEU A 83 -9.73 9.79 -7.94
N GLU A 84 -8.76 9.88 -8.84
CA GLU A 84 -7.39 10.23 -8.49
C GLU A 84 -7.43 11.61 -7.85
N PRO A 85 -6.94 11.73 -6.63
CA PRO A 85 -6.92 13.00 -5.92
C PRO A 85 -6.16 14.04 -6.75
N GLU A 86 -6.74 15.22 -6.87
CA GLU A 86 -6.14 16.33 -7.60
C GLU A 86 -4.83 16.74 -6.92
N ARG A 87 -3.74 16.75 -7.68
CA ARG A 87 -2.43 17.19 -7.24
C ARG A 87 -2.07 18.51 -7.92
N VAL A 88 -1.63 19.47 -7.12
CA VAL A 88 -1.21 20.80 -7.58
C VAL A 88 0.31 20.90 -7.47
N ALA A 89 0.95 21.39 -8.54
CA ALA A 89 2.39 21.63 -8.53
C ALA A 89 2.73 22.89 -7.73
N ALA A 90 3.82 22.83 -6.95
CA ALA A 90 4.36 23.97 -6.22
C ALA A 90 5.88 23.87 -6.09
N ASN A 91 6.56 25.01 -6.00
CA ASN A 91 7.99 25.05 -5.77
C ASN A 91 8.30 25.17 -4.28
N VAL A 92 9.16 24.32 -3.75
CA VAL A 92 9.60 24.40 -2.35
C VAL A 92 10.66 25.48 -2.24
N LEU A 93 10.36 26.55 -1.52
CA LEU A 93 11.28 27.66 -1.30
C LEU A 93 12.21 27.39 -0.13
N ARG A 94 11.69 26.79 0.95
CA ARG A 94 12.44 26.56 2.19
C ARG A 94 11.80 25.47 3.02
N VAL A 95 12.63 24.69 3.69
CA VAL A 95 12.21 23.71 4.71
C VAL A 95 12.42 24.30 6.09
N ILE A 96 11.38 24.32 6.91
CA ILE A 96 11.41 24.84 8.28
C ILE A 96 11.79 23.74 9.28
N ASP A 97 11.12 22.60 9.17
CA ASP A 97 11.37 21.41 9.99
C ASP A 97 10.98 20.14 9.22
N GLY A 98 11.08 18.96 9.85
CA GLY A 98 10.77 17.68 9.19
C GLY A 98 9.34 17.51 8.68
N ARG A 99 8.40 18.44 8.98
CA ARG A 99 7.00 18.39 8.50
C ARG A 99 6.45 19.71 7.98
N THR A 100 7.24 20.79 8.03
CA THR A 100 6.78 22.15 7.66
C THR A 100 7.69 22.72 6.59
N ILE A 101 7.10 23.09 5.46
CA ILE A 101 7.80 23.69 4.33
C ILE A 101 7.12 24.99 3.90
N ILE A 102 7.86 25.86 3.25
CA ILE A 102 7.35 27.05 2.55
C ILE A 102 7.42 26.77 1.06
N ILE A 103 6.30 27.00 0.39
CA ILE A 103 6.16 26.78 -1.06
C ILE A 103 5.69 28.07 -1.74
N ASP A 104 5.87 28.08 -3.07
CA ASP A 104 5.17 28.97 -3.98
C ASP A 104 4.39 28.15 -5.00
N ASP A 105 3.08 28.31 -5.00
CA ASP A 105 2.15 27.66 -5.93
C ASP A 105 1.72 28.56 -7.11
N GLY A 106 2.41 29.68 -7.29
CA GLY A 106 2.08 30.70 -8.27
C GLY A 106 1.08 31.77 -7.78
N GLN A 107 0.57 31.62 -6.55
CA GLN A 107 -0.28 32.60 -5.88
C GLN A 107 0.47 33.36 -4.76
N GLY A 108 1.72 32.97 -4.51
CA GLY A 108 2.60 33.52 -3.49
C GLY A 108 3.05 32.49 -2.46
N GLU A 109 3.83 32.97 -1.51
CA GLU A 109 4.37 32.10 -0.46
C GLU A 109 3.27 31.56 0.46
N GLN A 110 3.25 30.23 0.63
CA GLN A 110 2.35 29.52 1.53
C GLN A 110 3.15 28.60 2.46
N THR A 111 2.72 28.52 3.71
CA THR A 111 3.24 27.50 4.63
C THR A 111 2.44 26.22 4.50
N VAL A 112 3.11 25.11 4.26
CA VAL A 112 2.53 23.77 4.19
C VAL A 112 2.97 22.96 5.40
N ARG A 113 2.00 22.33 6.07
CA ARG A 113 2.22 21.29 7.07
C ARG A 113 1.87 19.93 6.47
N LEU A 114 2.78 18.98 6.57
CA LEU A 114 2.60 17.63 6.08
C LEU A 114 1.57 16.88 6.94
N ILE A 115 0.52 16.34 6.30
CA ILE A 115 -0.57 15.60 6.96
C ILE A 115 -0.08 14.25 7.48
N GLY A 116 -0.64 13.80 8.60
CA GLY A 116 -0.52 12.43 9.11
C GLY A 116 0.78 12.15 9.84
N ILE A 117 1.69 13.13 9.94
CA ILE A 117 2.98 12.97 10.61
C ILE A 117 3.22 14.08 11.63
N ARG A 118 3.93 13.72 12.71
CA ARG A 118 4.49 14.63 13.69
C ARG A 118 5.99 14.72 13.50
N ALA A 119 6.51 15.93 13.35
CA ALA A 119 7.95 16.19 13.41
C ALA A 119 8.50 15.83 14.79
N LEU A 120 9.76 15.50 14.83
CA LEU A 120 10.49 15.28 16.07
C LEU A 120 10.56 16.58 16.90
N ASP A 121 10.67 16.48 18.20
CA ASP A 121 10.82 17.64 19.09
C ASP A 121 12.20 18.29 18.87
N PHE A 122 12.30 19.60 19.04
CA PHE A 122 13.57 20.33 18.87
C PHE A 122 14.69 19.86 19.83
N ARG A 123 14.35 19.14 20.89
CA ARG A 123 15.31 18.49 21.80
C ARG A 123 15.74 17.11 21.35
N ASP A 124 15.11 16.58 20.32
CA ASP A 124 15.43 15.29 19.78
C ASP A 124 16.70 15.39 18.93
N PRO A 125 17.71 14.54 19.13
CA PRO A 125 18.94 14.55 18.33
C PRO A 125 18.72 14.42 16.83
N PHE A 126 17.58 13.81 16.40
CA PHE A 126 17.23 13.68 15.00
C PHE A 126 16.43 14.87 14.44
N PHE A 127 16.13 15.89 15.25
CA PHE A 127 15.34 17.06 14.80
C PHE A 127 16.03 17.77 13.61
N ASP A 128 17.25 18.24 13.80
CA ASP A 128 18.00 18.91 12.74
C ASP A 128 18.27 17.97 11.56
N PHE A 129 18.58 16.72 11.84
CA PHE A 129 18.80 15.72 10.81
C PHE A 129 17.55 15.47 9.96
N SER A 130 16.36 15.36 10.56
CA SER A 130 15.09 15.23 9.83
C SER A 130 14.85 16.42 8.90
N ARG A 131 15.11 17.64 9.37
CA ARG A 131 15.05 18.85 8.54
C ARG A 131 16.04 18.81 7.37
N GLU A 132 17.30 18.50 7.62
CA GLU A 132 18.35 18.43 6.59
C GLU A 132 18.04 17.39 5.53
N VAL A 133 17.48 16.25 5.92
CA VAL A 133 17.02 15.21 5.00
C VAL A 133 15.94 15.75 4.09
N VAL A 134 14.88 16.39 4.62
CA VAL A 134 13.82 16.99 3.81
C VAL A 134 14.38 18.08 2.90
N GLN A 135 15.29 18.93 3.39
CA GLN A 135 15.99 19.94 2.58
C GLN A 135 16.68 19.30 1.38
N SER A 136 17.47 18.26 1.60
CA SER A 136 18.20 17.58 0.53
C SER A 136 17.27 16.95 -0.52
N TRP A 137 16.08 16.53 -0.11
CA TRP A 137 15.12 15.90 -0.99
C TRP A 137 14.37 16.88 -1.87
N ILE A 138 13.87 17.98 -1.29
CA ILE A 138 12.85 18.80 -1.97
C ILE A 138 13.11 20.32 -1.96
N GLU A 139 14.04 20.87 -1.19
CA GLU A 139 14.27 22.30 -1.21
C GLU A 139 14.76 22.76 -2.58
N GLY A 140 14.19 23.84 -3.11
CA GLY A 140 14.45 24.35 -4.44
C GLY A 140 13.87 23.52 -5.59
N LYS A 141 13.08 22.48 -5.29
CA LYS A 141 12.49 21.59 -6.30
C LYS A 141 10.98 21.81 -6.42
N SER A 142 10.42 21.37 -7.56
CA SER A 142 8.98 21.32 -7.76
C SER A 142 8.42 20.02 -7.20
N VAL A 143 7.35 20.13 -6.41
CA VAL A 143 6.64 19.01 -5.77
C VAL A 143 5.17 19.05 -6.16
N MET A 144 4.49 17.91 -5.99
CA MET A 144 3.05 17.81 -6.15
C MET A 144 2.39 17.78 -4.77
N LEU A 145 1.41 18.62 -4.56
CA LEU A 145 0.66 18.77 -3.31
C LEU A 145 -0.73 18.20 -3.48
N GLU A 146 -1.11 17.30 -2.58
CA GLU A 146 -2.43 16.70 -2.55
C GLU A 146 -3.15 17.10 -1.27
N SER A 147 -4.38 17.66 -1.39
CA SER A 147 -5.24 17.95 -0.24
C SER A 147 -6.01 16.73 0.22
N ASP A 148 -6.47 16.77 1.45
CA ASP A 148 -7.48 15.85 1.96
C ASP A 148 -8.78 16.65 2.24
N GLN A 149 -9.56 16.29 3.24
CA GLN A 149 -10.86 16.90 3.52
C GLN A 149 -10.73 18.32 4.10
N LEU A 150 -9.81 18.53 5.03
CA LEU A 150 -9.52 19.82 5.62
C LEU A 150 -8.25 20.42 4.97
N GLU A 151 -8.40 21.56 4.36
CA GLU A 151 -7.32 22.18 3.60
C GLU A 151 -6.31 22.96 4.42
N ARG A 152 -6.75 23.55 5.54
CA ARG A 152 -5.93 24.41 6.40
C ARG A 152 -6.14 24.07 7.88
N ASP A 153 -5.08 24.23 8.64
CA ASP A 153 -5.17 24.14 10.09
C ASP A 153 -5.63 25.47 10.73
N SER A 154 -5.73 25.49 12.06
CA SER A 154 -6.12 26.67 12.85
C SER A 154 -5.13 27.84 12.76
N GLN A 155 -3.92 27.59 12.28
CA GLN A 155 -2.88 28.61 12.05
C GLN A 155 -2.86 29.13 10.61
N GLY A 156 -3.78 28.64 9.77
CA GLY A 156 -3.89 29.02 8.35
C GLY A 156 -2.90 28.32 7.43
N ARG A 157 -2.09 27.36 7.94
CA ARG A 157 -1.16 26.59 7.12
C ARG A 157 -1.92 25.58 6.25
N LEU A 158 -1.46 25.40 5.02
CA LEU A 158 -1.99 24.36 4.13
C LEU A 158 -1.67 22.97 4.68
N LEU A 159 -2.66 22.10 4.70
CA LEU A 159 -2.51 20.69 5.06
C LEU A 159 -2.39 19.88 3.78
N ARG A 160 -1.23 19.24 3.54
CA ARG A 160 -0.97 18.53 2.29
C ARG A 160 -0.21 17.21 2.50
N TYR A 161 -0.49 16.24 1.65
CA TYR A 161 0.44 15.18 1.34
C TYR A 161 1.37 15.71 0.24
N VAL A 162 2.67 15.54 0.42
CA VAL A 162 3.70 16.07 -0.47
C VAL A 162 4.35 14.95 -1.25
N PHE A 163 4.38 15.08 -2.57
CA PHE A 163 5.00 14.10 -3.46
C PHE A 163 6.12 14.77 -4.26
N PHE A 164 7.27 14.14 -4.25
CA PHE A 164 8.37 14.47 -5.14
C PHE A 164 8.57 13.29 -6.10
N GLU A 165 8.43 13.54 -7.40
CA GLU A 165 8.33 12.50 -8.42
C GLU A 165 7.16 11.55 -8.06
N ASN A 166 7.42 10.28 -7.79
CA ASN A 166 6.41 9.31 -7.39
C ASN A 166 6.48 8.93 -5.90
N ILE A 167 7.26 9.65 -5.11
CA ILE A 167 7.51 9.34 -3.70
C ILE A 167 6.75 10.30 -2.80
N MET A 168 5.92 9.74 -1.91
CA MET A 168 5.28 10.51 -0.84
C MET A 168 6.31 10.83 0.24
N ILE A 169 6.64 12.11 0.41
CA ILE A 169 7.63 12.58 1.41
C ILE A 169 7.18 12.26 2.84
N ASN A 170 5.88 12.42 3.14
CA ASN A 170 5.30 12.02 4.44
C ASN A 170 5.63 10.56 4.79
N ALA A 171 5.43 9.65 3.85
CA ALA A 171 5.69 8.22 4.03
C ALA A 171 7.20 7.90 4.11
N ALA A 172 8.01 8.60 3.30
CA ALA A 172 9.47 8.44 3.32
C ALA A 172 10.06 8.82 4.69
N LEU A 173 9.58 9.91 5.30
CA LEU A 173 9.99 10.31 6.65
C LEU A 173 9.63 9.25 7.69
N MET A 174 8.41 8.70 7.62
CA MET A 174 7.96 7.63 8.52
C MET A 174 8.81 6.37 8.38
N LEU A 175 9.05 5.94 7.13
CA LEU A 175 9.82 4.72 6.82
C LEU A 175 11.28 4.80 7.29
N ASN A 176 11.83 6.01 7.35
CA ASN A 176 13.19 6.24 7.81
C ASN A 176 13.28 6.60 9.30
N GLY A 177 12.16 6.52 10.05
CA GLY A 177 12.15 6.85 11.47
C GLY A 177 12.48 8.31 11.79
N LEU A 178 12.13 9.24 10.88
CA LEU A 178 12.37 10.69 11.00
C LEU A 178 11.13 11.47 11.37
N ALA A 179 10.02 10.79 11.53
CA ALA A 179 8.75 11.32 12.01
C ALA A 179 7.95 10.21 12.72
N THR A 180 6.92 10.59 13.47
CA THR A 180 5.95 9.68 14.09
C THR A 180 4.55 9.93 13.54
N ILE A 181 3.66 8.92 13.65
CA ILE A 181 2.27 9.07 13.21
C ILE A 181 1.54 10.13 14.03
N GLU A 182 0.76 10.96 13.36
CA GLU A 182 -0.17 11.90 13.97
C GLU A 182 -1.47 11.90 13.18
N THR A 183 -2.45 11.11 13.62
CA THR A 183 -3.76 11.05 12.97
C THR A 183 -4.57 12.31 13.31
N GLU A 184 -4.90 13.12 12.33
CA GLU A 184 -5.70 14.34 12.47
C GLU A 184 -6.99 14.24 11.64
N LEU A 185 -8.12 14.02 12.32
CA LEU A 185 -9.41 14.02 11.65
C LEU A 185 -9.74 15.42 11.10
N PRO A 186 -10.34 15.52 9.90
CA PRO A 186 -10.82 14.44 9.04
C PRO A 186 -9.78 13.92 8.02
N ASN A 187 -8.54 14.37 8.06
CA ASN A 187 -7.50 14.09 7.08
C ASN A 187 -6.84 12.73 7.33
N VAL A 188 -7.43 11.65 6.81
CA VAL A 188 -7.03 10.27 7.11
C VAL A 188 -6.83 9.40 5.86
N ARG A 189 -6.82 10.00 4.67
CA ARG A 189 -6.72 9.24 3.40
C ARG A 189 -5.57 8.22 3.39
N TYR A 190 -4.41 8.60 3.88
CA TYR A 190 -3.21 7.75 3.91
C TYR A 190 -2.84 7.26 5.32
N ASP A 191 -3.72 7.39 6.32
CA ASP A 191 -3.42 7.06 7.71
C ASP A 191 -2.94 5.61 7.88
N ASN A 192 -3.64 4.63 7.29
CA ASN A 192 -3.22 3.23 7.34
C ASN A 192 -1.87 2.99 6.66
N TYR A 193 -1.62 3.64 5.53
CA TYR A 193 -0.35 3.53 4.82
C TYR A 193 0.81 4.10 5.65
N LEU A 194 0.63 5.28 6.25
CA LEU A 194 1.63 5.90 7.12
C LEU A 194 1.91 5.06 8.38
N LYS A 195 0.88 4.46 8.99
CA LYS A 195 1.04 3.50 10.10
C LYS A 195 1.89 2.29 9.71
N GLN A 196 1.69 1.75 8.51
CA GLN A 196 2.52 0.65 8.00
C GLN A 196 3.98 1.08 7.81
N MET A 197 4.24 2.27 7.29
CA MET A 197 5.61 2.80 7.15
C MET A 197 6.29 2.94 8.51
N GLN A 198 5.58 3.45 9.53
CA GLN A 198 6.13 3.49 10.88
C GLN A 198 6.42 2.10 11.46
N LEU A 199 5.54 1.13 11.22
CA LEU A 199 5.76 -0.24 11.68
C LEU A 199 7.03 -0.83 11.05
N GLN A 200 7.21 -0.66 9.75
CA GLN A 200 8.43 -1.10 9.04
C GLN A 200 9.69 -0.41 9.58
N ALA A 201 9.62 0.90 9.89
CA ALA A 201 10.73 1.61 10.50
C ALA A 201 11.11 1.04 11.87
N ARG A 202 10.11 0.68 12.69
CA ARG A 202 10.31 0.04 14.01
C ARG A 202 10.92 -1.36 13.89
N GLU A 203 10.39 -2.17 12.98
CA GLU A 203 10.90 -3.53 12.73
C GLU A 203 12.32 -3.53 12.15
N SER A 204 12.67 -2.49 11.40
CA SER A 204 14.00 -2.29 10.83
C SER A 204 14.94 -1.53 11.76
N GLU A 205 14.47 -1.11 12.95
CA GLU A 205 15.25 -0.38 13.96
C GLU A 205 15.97 0.85 13.39
N VAL A 206 15.27 1.66 12.57
CA VAL A 206 15.88 2.82 11.91
C VAL A 206 15.44 4.15 12.52
N GLY A 207 16.31 5.16 12.46
CA GLY A 207 16.05 6.50 12.95
C GLY A 207 15.80 6.51 14.46
N ILE A 208 14.70 7.11 14.91
CA ILE A 208 14.32 7.15 16.34
C ILE A 208 13.99 5.78 16.93
N TRP A 209 13.88 4.74 16.10
CA TRP A 209 13.62 3.37 16.53
C TRP A 209 14.89 2.53 16.68
N ASP A 210 16.07 3.07 16.35
CA ASP A 210 17.35 2.41 16.57
C ASP A 210 17.60 2.24 18.08
N PRO A 211 17.84 1.01 18.59
CA PRO A 211 18.18 0.78 20.00
C PRO A 211 19.36 1.59 20.51
N ALA A 212 20.32 1.91 19.64
CA ALA A 212 21.46 2.78 19.96
C ALA A 212 21.04 4.23 20.23
N TYR A 213 19.85 4.64 19.77
CA TYR A 213 19.33 5.98 19.98
C TYR A 213 19.03 6.30 21.46
N GLY A 214 18.64 5.33 22.28
CA GLY A 214 18.45 5.47 23.73
C GLY A 214 19.76 5.52 24.54
N GLY A 215 20.89 5.25 23.89
CA GLY A 215 22.24 5.40 24.44
C GLY A 215 22.79 6.80 24.12
N SER A 216 23.54 7.37 25.06
CA SER A 216 24.12 8.72 25.03
C SER A 216 25.16 8.98 23.90
N ASP A 217 25.08 8.25 22.78
CA ASP A 217 26.00 8.44 21.67
C ASP A 217 25.50 9.53 20.72
N LEU A 218 25.96 10.76 20.98
CA LEU A 218 25.66 11.97 20.19
C LEU A 218 26.14 11.86 18.71
N ASN A 219 26.84 10.79 18.34
CA ASN A 219 27.33 10.55 16.98
C ASN A 219 26.39 9.63 16.17
N ALA A 220 25.38 9.03 16.78
CA ALA A 220 24.42 8.14 16.11
C ALA A 220 23.78 8.78 14.85
N PRO A 221 23.34 10.06 14.86
CA PRO A 221 22.82 10.72 13.67
C PRO A 221 23.82 10.81 12.52
N GLN A 222 25.12 10.96 12.79
CA GLN A 222 26.14 11.11 11.73
C GLN A 222 26.44 9.79 11.01
N ALA A 223 26.41 8.66 11.70
CA ALA A 223 26.58 7.35 11.07
C ALA A 223 25.37 7.03 10.18
N PHE A 224 24.16 7.30 10.68
CA PHE A 224 22.92 7.14 9.96
C PHE A 224 22.83 8.06 8.72
N HIS A 225 23.35 9.28 8.80
CA HIS A 225 23.40 10.25 7.70
C HIS A 225 24.13 9.69 6.46
N ARG A 226 25.23 8.98 6.68
CA ARG A 226 26.03 8.42 5.59
C ARG A 226 25.29 7.31 4.85
N ASP A 227 24.66 6.41 5.57
CA ASP A 227 23.96 5.25 5.00
C ASP A 227 22.62 5.66 4.34
N LEU A 228 21.92 6.62 4.93
CA LEU A 228 20.65 7.13 4.36
C LEU A 228 20.90 7.91 3.07
N SER A 229 21.92 8.77 3.05
CA SER A 229 22.31 9.52 1.85
C SER A 229 22.64 8.60 0.68
N ILE A 230 23.32 7.48 0.94
CA ILE A 230 23.67 6.47 -0.06
C ILE A 230 22.43 5.68 -0.51
N SER A 231 21.56 5.30 0.41
CA SER A 231 20.32 4.54 0.13
C SER A 231 19.32 5.35 -0.65
N LEU A 232 19.15 6.62 -0.32
CA LEU A 232 18.23 7.54 -0.98
C LEU A 232 18.77 8.04 -2.30
N ALA A 233 20.06 8.35 -2.42
CA ALA A 233 20.68 8.65 -3.69
C ALA A 233 20.48 7.53 -4.72
N LYS A 234 20.50 6.26 -4.30
CA LYS A 234 20.17 5.11 -5.16
C LYS A 234 18.70 5.03 -5.55
N ARG A 235 17.78 5.50 -4.70
CA ARG A 235 16.32 5.49 -4.99
C ARG A 235 15.88 6.69 -5.82
N PHE A 236 16.60 7.83 -5.71
CA PHE A 236 16.34 9.08 -6.44
C PHE A 236 17.23 9.27 -7.68
N SER A 237 18.16 8.32 -7.97
CA SER A 237 19.03 8.32 -9.14
C SER A 237 18.55 7.29 -10.18
N ILE A 238 17.31 7.45 -10.66
CA ILE A 238 16.86 6.75 -11.87
C ILE A 238 16.41 7.79 -12.88
#